data_142a117aeaa38c8b1c58230dcbf90b7b
#
_entry.id   142a117aeaa38c8b1c58230dcbf90b7b
#
_cell.length_a   1.000
_cell.length_b   1.000
_cell.length_c   1.000
_cell.angle_alpha   90.00
_cell.angle_beta   90.00
_cell.angle_gamma   90.00
#
_symmetry.space_group_name_H-M   'P 1'
#
loop_
_entity.id
_entity.type
_entity.pdbx_description
1 polymer ?
#
loop_
_entity_poly.entity_id
_entity_poly.type
_entity_poly.pdbx_seq_one_letter_code
_entity_poly.pdbx_strand_id
1 'polypeptide(L)'
;MKFNFPTTTRFLSFFVLLLGSFTLLAKDPVYQKGGFAIKGYDVVAYFTDGKPVEGSKEFQFEYNGAKWLFASADHLAKFKADPEKYAPQYGGYCAFAVSKGSTAKIEPDAWKIVDGKLYLNYSHSIQKKWEKDIAGYIKKADANWPKVIEK
;
A
#
# COMPACT_ATOMS: atom_id res chain seq x y z
N MET A 1 -57.50 -7.81 -58.54
CA MET A 1 -57.35 -6.83 -57.47
C MET A 1 -56.13 -7.26 -56.61
N LYS A 2 -55.04 -6.54 -56.71
CA LYS A 2 -53.84 -6.81 -55.92
C LYS A 2 -53.80 -5.81 -54.78
N PHE A 3 -53.85 -6.30 -53.54
CA PHE A 3 -53.69 -5.46 -52.36
C PHE A 3 -52.21 -5.41 -51.96
N ASN A 4 -51.64 -4.20 -52.09
CA ASN A 4 -50.30 -3.93 -51.60
C ASN A 4 -50.37 -3.53 -50.11
N PHE A 5 -49.69 -4.27 -49.24
CA PHE A 5 -49.45 -3.86 -47.86
C PHE A 5 -48.08 -3.15 -47.72
N PRO A 6 -48.03 -1.99 -47.11
CA PRO A 6 -46.73 -1.34 -46.88
C PRO A 6 -45.97 -2.01 -45.70
N THR A 7 -44.77 -2.40 -45.98
CA THR A 7 -43.82 -2.95 -45.01
C THR A 7 -43.32 -1.84 -44.09
N THR A 8 -43.79 -1.81 -42.86
CA THR A 8 -43.30 -0.85 -41.86
C THR A 8 -41.98 -1.37 -41.29
N THR A 9 -40.89 -0.82 -41.78
CA THR A 9 -39.54 -1.09 -41.21
C THR A 9 -39.40 -0.37 -39.88
N ARG A 10 -39.47 -1.13 -38.78
CA ARG A 10 -39.15 -0.62 -37.45
C ARG A 10 -37.64 -0.56 -37.31
N PHE A 11 -37.09 0.66 -37.35
CA PHE A 11 -35.72 0.92 -36.91
C PHE A 11 -35.66 0.79 -35.38
N LEU A 12 -35.09 -0.31 -34.90
CA LEU A 12 -34.74 -0.47 -33.51
C LEU A 12 -33.41 0.28 -33.28
N SER A 13 -33.52 1.52 -32.79
CA SER A 13 -32.31 2.25 -32.31
C SER A 13 -31.78 1.56 -31.07
N PHE A 14 -30.71 0.80 -31.24
CA PHE A 14 -29.91 0.31 -30.12
C PHE A 14 -29.14 1.49 -29.51
N PHE A 15 -29.65 2.03 -28.42
CA PHE A 15 -28.95 2.99 -27.60
C PHE A 15 -27.95 2.20 -26.76
N VAL A 16 -26.72 2.07 -27.25
CA VAL A 16 -25.59 1.49 -26.46
C VAL A 16 -25.23 2.51 -25.40
N LEU A 17 -25.72 2.28 -24.17
CA LEU A 17 -25.30 3.01 -22.99
C LEU A 17 -23.84 2.56 -22.68
N LEU A 18 -22.86 3.34 -23.13
CA LEU A 18 -21.48 3.22 -22.68
C LEU A 18 -21.43 3.65 -21.22
N LEU A 19 -21.64 2.70 -20.32
CA LEU A 19 -21.31 2.84 -18.91
C LEU A 19 -19.79 2.91 -18.84
N GLY A 20 -19.25 4.12 -18.90
CA GLY A 20 -17.84 4.38 -18.59
C GLY A 20 -17.61 3.99 -17.13
N SER A 21 -17.02 2.81 -16.93
CA SER A 21 -16.52 2.42 -15.63
C SER A 21 -15.43 3.42 -15.22
N PHE A 22 -15.79 4.40 -14.41
CA PHE A 22 -14.85 5.21 -13.69
C PHE A 22 -14.15 4.28 -12.68
N THR A 23 -13.05 3.68 -13.09
CA THR A 23 -12.15 3.03 -12.14
C THR A 23 -11.51 4.15 -11.33
N LEU A 24 -12.01 4.37 -10.12
CA LEU A 24 -11.32 5.15 -9.12
C LEU A 24 -9.95 4.47 -8.94
N LEU A 25 -8.87 5.17 -9.28
CA LEU A 25 -7.52 4.62 -9.17
C LEU A 25 -7.17 4.62 -7.67
N ALA A 26 -7.47 3.50 -7.00
CA ALA A 26 -7.03 3.29 -5.62
C ALA A 26 -5.50 3.32 -5.57
N LYS A 27 -4.95 3.86 -4.50
CA LYS A 27 -3.49 3.81 -4.27
C LYS A 27 -3.05 2.38 -3.97
N ASP A 28 -1.80 2.08 -4.27
CA ASP A 28 -1.24 0.77 -3.93
C ASP A 28 -1.38 0.47 -2.43
N PRO A 29 -1.74 -0.76 -2.05
CA PRO A 29 -1.87 -1.15 -0.65
C PRO A 29 -0.53 -1.13 0.10
N VAL A 30 0.59 -1.15 -0.65
CA VAL A 30 1.96 -1.07 -0.13
C VAL A 30 2.67 0.11 -0.76
N TYR A 31 3.35 0.91 0.05
CA TYR A 31 4.22 1.97 -0.44
C TYR A 31 5.39 1.39 -1.24
N GLN A 32 5.52 1.83 -2.49
CA GLN A 32 6.55 1.39 -3.42
C GLN A 32 7.36 2.56 -3.95
N LYS A 33 8.64 2.36 -4.16
CA LYS A 33 9.54 3.27 -4.84
C LYS A 33 10.53 2.47 -5.69
N GLY A 34 10.71 2.88 -6.95
CA GLY A 34 11.60 2.17 -7.87
C GLY A 34 11.15 0.73 -8.19
N GLY A 35 9.85 0.43 -8.05
CA GLY A 35 9.29 -0.91 -8.30
C GLY A 35 9.38 -1.87 -7.12
N PHE A 36 9.82 -1.39 -5.95
CA PHE A 36 9.98 -2.22 -4.75
C PHE A 36 9.26 -1.64 -3.54
N ALA A 37 8.72 -2.54 -2.70
CA ALA A 37 8.16 -2.19 -1.41
C ALA A 37 9.23 -1.52 -0.54
N ILE A 38 8.83 -0.49 0.21
CA ILE A 38 9.68 0.20 1.19
C ILE A 38 11.04 0.64 0.60
N LYS A 39 11.03 1.13 -0.64
CA LYS A 39 12.24 1.57 -1.35
C LYS A 39 13.30 0.47 -1.53
N GLY A 40 12.91 -0.82 -1.43
CA GLY A 40 13.82 -1.96 -1.53
C GLY A 40 14.56 -2.29 -0.24
N TYR A 41 14.17 -1.73 0.90
CA TYR A 41 14.75 -2.06 2.20
C TYR A 41 14.15 -3.34 2.78
N ASP A 42 14.98 -4.10 3.48
CA ASP A 42 14.64 -5.35 4.13
C ASP A 42 13.88 -5.08 5.44
N VAL A 43 12.57 -5.36 5.42
CA VAL A 43 11.72 -5.10 6.60
C VAL A 43 12.00 -6.03 7.77
N VAL A 44 12.57 -7.21 7.54
CA VAL A 44 12.97 -8.15 8.61
C VAL A 44 14.14 -7.58 9.42
N ALA A 45 15.06 -6.87 8.76
CA ALA A 45 16.25 -6.31 9.40
C ALA A 45 15.93 -5.31 10.53
N TYR A 46 14.80 -4.59 10.44
CA TYR A 46 14.38 -3.71 11.54
C TYR A 46 14.16 -4.48 12.85
N PHE A 47 13.68 -5.72 12.76
CA PHE A 47 13.41 -6.57 13.92
C PHE A 47 14.64 -7.37 14.37
N THR A 48 15.44 -7.86 13.43
CA THR A 48 16.59 -8.74 13.72
C THR A 48 17.89 -7.96 13.94
N ASP A 49 18.12 -6.93 13.13
CA ASP A 49 19.38 -6.18 13.12
C ASP A 49 19.25 -4.80 13.81
N GLY A 50 18.01 -4.36 14.08
CA GLY A 50 17.71 -3.09 14.76
C GLY A 50 18.11 -1.86 13.93
N LYS A 51 18.13 -1.96 12.61
CA LYS A 51 18.52 -0.88 11.70
C LYS A 51 17.93 -1.11 10.29
N PRO A 52 17.79 -0.03 9.49
CA PRO A 52 17.49 -0.16 8.07
C PRO A 52 18.65 -0.85 7.34
N VAL A 53 18.32 -1.83 6.51
CA VAL A 53 19.27 -2.56 5.65
C VAL A 53 18.67 -2.65 4.25
N GLU A 54 19.47 -2.31 3.24
CA GLU A 54 19.03 -2.49 1.86
C GLU A 54 18.93 -3.99 1.53
N GLY A 55 17.84 -4.35 0.85
CA GLY A 55 17.64 -5.69 0.32
C GLY A 55 18.37 -5.90 -1.00
N SER A 56 18.46 -7.15 -1.42
CA SER A 56 19.01 -7.57 -2.71
C SER A 56 17.93 -8.14 -3.59
N LYS A 57 18.01 -7.90 -4.90
CA LYS A 57 17.13 -8.52 -5.89
C LYS A 57 17.28 -10.04 -5.96
N GLU A 58 18.38 -10.59 -5.44
CA GLU A 58 18.60 -12.02 -5.29
C GLU A 58 17.62 -12.68 -4.32
N PHE A 59 17.17 -11.92 -3.28
CA PHE A 59 16.25 -12.38 -2.25
C PHE A 59 14.97 -11.55 -2.30
N GLN A 60 14.04 -11.92 -3.19
CA GLN A 60 12.80 -11.17 -3.39
C GLN A 60 11.56 -12.06 -3.25
N PHE A 61 10.47 -11.45 -2.84
CA PHE A 61 9.18 -12.10 -2.71
C PHE A 61 8.05 -11.13 -3.05
N GLU A 62 7.05 -11.62 -3.78
CA GLU A 62 5.84 -10.84 -4.06
C GLU A 62 4.82 -11.06 -2.96
N TYR A 63 4.37 -9.99 -2.35
CA TYR A 63 3.36 -10.01 -1.30
C TYR A 63 2.53 -8.72 -1.33
N ASN A 64 1.22 -8.87 -1.23
CA ASN A 64 0.25 -7.78 -1.20
C ASN A 64 0.45 -6.76 -2.34
N GLY A 65 0.68 -7.25 -3.56
CA GLY A 65 0.82 -6.44 -4.77
C GLY A 65 2.16 -5.70 -4.91
N ALA A 66 3.15 -6.03 -4.10
CA ALA A 66 4.48 -5.41 -4.16
C ALA A 66 5.61 -6.45 -4.15
N LYS A 67 6.76 -6.06 -4.68
CA LYS A 67 8.01 -6.84 -4.61
C LYS A 67 8.82 -6.39 -3.41
N TRP A 68 9.07 -7.32 -2.50
CA TRP A 68 9.84 -7.10 -1.28
C TRP A 68 11.24 -7.65 -1.45
N LEU A 69 12.25 -6.90 -1.04
CA LEU A 69 13.65 -7.31 -1.10
C LEU A 69 14.19 -7.59 0.30
N PHE A 70 15.05 -8.59 0.40
CA PHE A 70 15.69 -9.01 1.65
C PHE A 70 17.20 -9.06 1.48
N ALA A 71 17.93 -8.88 2.58
CA ALA A 71 19.40 -8.90 2.57
C ALA A 71 19.97 -10.32 2.58
N SER A 72 19.17 -11.33 2.94
CA SER A 72 19.60 -12.72 3.05
C SER A 72 18.48 -13.71 2.77
N ALA A 73 18.84 -14.95 2.48
CA ALA A 73 17.88 -16.06 2.35
C ALA A 73 17.14 -16.32 3.68
N ASP A 74 17.78 -16.12 4.82
CA ASP A 74 17.17 -16.27 6.15
C ASP A 74 16.05 -15.22 6.37
N HIS A 75 16.32 -13.96 6.06
CA HIS A 75 15.30 -12.90 6.17
C HIS A 75 14.13 -13.13 5.21
N LEU A 76 14.40 -13.54 3.98
CA LEU A 76 13.37 -13.94 3.04
C LEU A 76 12.50 -15.07 3.59
N ALA A 77 13.10 -16.11 4.16
CA ALA A 77 12.39 -17.23 4.75
C ALA A 77 11.52 -16.80 5.95
N LYS A 78 12.04 -15.94 6.81
CA LYS A 78 11.29 -15.36 7.94
C LYS A 78 10.06 -14.57 7.48
N PHE A 79 10.22 -13.74 6.47
CA PHE A 79 9.10 -12.98 5.91
C PHE A 79 8.04 -13.88 5.29
N LYS A 80 8.44 -14.88 4.48
CA LYS A 80 7.49 -15.84 3.89
C LYS A 80 6.70 -16.62 4.95
N ALA A 81 7.32 -16.94 6.07
CA ALA A 81 6.68 -17.69 7.16
C ALA A 81 5.62 -16.85 7.89
N ASP A 82 5.85 -15.55 8.03
CA ASP A 82 4.92 -14.64 8.75
C ASP A 82 5.06 -13.21 8.22
N PRO A 83 4.48 -12.91 7.05
CA PRO A 83 4.59 -11.58 6.45
C PRO A 83 3.97 -10.47 7.31
N GLU A 84 2.87 -10.75 8.00
CA GLU A 84 2.16 -9.76 8.82
C GLU A 84 2.99 -9.29 10.01
N LYS A 85 3.84 -10.16 10.56
CA LYS A 85 4.76 -9.82 11.64
C LYS A 85 5.77 -8.76 11.22
N TYR A 86 6.30 -8.85 9.99
CA TYR A 86 7.41 -8.04 9.51
C TYR A 86 7.00 -6.87 8.62
N ALA A 87 5.87 -6.99 7.93
CA ALA A 87 5.37 -5.89 7.09
C ALA A 87 5.07 -4.66 7.96
N PRO A 88 5.48 -3.45 7.52
CA PRO A 88 5.18 -2.24 8.27
C PRO A 88 3.69 -1.96 8.28
N GLN A 89 3.22 -1.29 9.31
CA GLN A 89 1.83 -0.86 9.45
C GLN A 89 1.47 0.12 8.32
N TYR A 90 0.21 0.14 7.94
CA TYR A 90 -0.33 1.03 6.90
C TYR A 90 0.34 0.85 5.54
N GLY A 91 0.67 -0.41 5.19
CA GLY A 91 1.38 -0.72 3.94
C GLY A 91 2.76 -0.06 3.82
N GLY A 92 3.32 0.45 4.90
CA GLY A 92 4.58 1.16 4.92
C GLY A 92 4.48 2.64 4.53
N TYR A 93 3.28 3.18 4.36
CA TYR A 93 3.10 4.63 4.26
C TYR A 93 3.39 5.33 5.59
N CYS A 94 3.71 6.61 5.52
CA CYS A 94 4.03 7.42 6.70
C CYS A 94 2.91 7.35 7.74
N ALA A 95 3.22 6.81 8.93
CA ALA A 95 2.25 6.63 10.02
C ALA A 95 1.61 7.96 10.48
N PHE A 96 2.40 9.02 10.54
CA PHE A 96 1.89 10.36 10.87
C PHE A 96 0.89 10.86 9.82
N ALA A 97 1.19 10.68 8.52
CA ALA A 97 0.28 11.09 7.44
C ALA A 97 -1.03 10.31 7.50
N VAL A 98 -0.98 8.98 7.71
CA VAL A 98 -2.20 8.15 7.85
C VAL A 98 -3.04 8.59 9.04
N SER A 99 -2.43 8.98 10.15
CA SER A 99 -3.15 9.54 11.30
C SER A 99 -3.90 10.84 10.98
N LYS A 100 -3.48 11.56 9.93
CA LYS A 100 -4.13 12.78 9.41
C LYS A 100 -5.10 12.51 8.27
N GLY A 101 -5.36 11.26 7.92
CA GLY A 101 -6.26 10.88 6.83
C GLY A 101 -5.67 11.00 5.44
N SER A 102 -4.35 10.91 5.31
CA SER A 102 -3.60 10.99 4.06
C SER A 102 -2.52 9.92 3.98
N THR A 103 -1.86 9.80 2.82
CA THR A 103 -0.66 8.98 2.65
C THR A 103 0.52 9.86 2.31
N ALA A 104 1.72 9.45 2.70
CA ALA A 104 2.97 10.09 2.31
C ALA A 104 4.08 9.06 2.15
N LYS A 105 5.14 9.45 1.41
CA LYS A 105 6.37 8.68 1.31
C LYS A 105 7.04 8.51 2.68
N ILE A 106 8.04 7.64 2.73
CA ILE A 106 8.81 7.39 3.94
C ILE A 106 10.30 7.54 3.69
N GLU A 107 11.05 7.70 4.77
CA GLU A 107 12.49 7.46 4.79
C GLU A 107 12.79 6.23 5.63
N PRO A 108 13.61 5.30 5.13
CA PRO A 108 13.84 4.02 5.80
C PRO A 108 14.46 4.13 7.19
N ASP A 109 15.17 5.22 7.48
CA ASP A 109 15.78 5.49 8.77
C ASP A 109 14.86 6.23 9.76
N ALA A 110 13.68 6.66 9.31
CA ALA A 110 12.64 7.26 10.16
C ALA A 110 11.63 6.19 10.60
N TRP A 111 12.03 5.31 11.52
CA TRP A 111 11.27 4.13 11.91
C TRP A 111 11.21 3.94 13.44
N LYS A 112 10.23 3.17 13.87
CA LYS A 112 10.11 2.69 15.25
C LYS A 112 9.30 1.40 15.29
N ILE A 113 9.69 0.49 16.16
CA ILE A 113 8.88 -0.67 16.53
C ILE A 113 8.16 -0.34 17.84
N VAL A 114 6.83 -0.48 17.83
CA VAL A 114 5.95 -0.26 18.98
C VAL A 114 5.05 -1.49 19.12
N ASP A 115 5.08 -2.13 20.27
CA ASP A 115 4.31 -3.34 20.54
C ASP A 115 4.46 -4.43 19.46
N GLY A 116 5.72 -4.63 19.00
CA GLY A 116 6.08 -5.62 17.98
C GLY A 116 5.67 -5.25 16.55
N LYS A 117 5.22 -4.04 16.30
CA LYS A 117 4.80 -3.55 14.97
C LYS A 117 5.75 -2.47 14.46
N LEU A 118 6.09 -2.55 13.18
CA LEU A 118 6.97 -1.58 12.52
C LEU A 118 6.16 -0.40 11.99
N TYR A 119 6.57 0.80 12.36
CA TYR A 119 6.03 2.07 11.85
C TYR A 119 7.11 2.86 11.15
N LEU A 120 6.79 3.37 9.96
CA LEU A 120 7.68 4.22 9.17
C LEU A 120 7.09 5.64 9.08
N ASN A 121 7.97 6.63 8.98
CA ASN A 121 7.58 8.02 8.88
C ASN A 121 8.29 8.73 7.72
N TYR A 122 7.77 9.89 7.35
CA TYR A 122 8.24 10.70 6.23
C TYR A 122 9.69 11.17 6.38
N SER A 123 10.08 11.50 7.61
CA SER A 123 11.40 12.03 7.96
C SER A 123 11.61 11.93 9.47
N HIS A 124 12.85 12.12 9.94
CA HIS A 124 13.14 12.20 11.38
C HIS A 124 12.36 13.31 12.09
N SER A 125 12.17 14.45 11.43
CA SER A 125 11.40 15.55 12.03
C SER A 125 9.92 15.22 12.19
N ILE A 126 9.34 14.48 11.24
CA ILE A 126 7.97 13.97 11.32
C ILE A 126 7.87 12.84 12.35
N GLN A 127 8.86 11.95 12.42
CA GLN A 127 8.91 10.93 13.46
C GLN A 127 8.91 11.55 14.86
N LYS A 128 9.70 12.60 15.11
CA LYS A 128 9.71 13.33 16.39
C LYS A 128 8.33 13.95 16.72
N LYS A 129 7.59 14.41 15.73
CA LYS A 129 6.21 14.88 15.94
C LYS A 129 5.29 13.72 16.31
N TRP A 130 5.38 12.60 15.60
CA TRP A 130 4.61 11.39 15.87
C TRP A 130 4.92 10.80 17.26
N GLU A 131 6.19 10.85 17.67
CA GLU A 131 6.63 10.37 18.99
C GLU A 131 6.07 11.17 20.18
N LYS A 132 5.55 12.38 19.96
CA LYS A 132 4.92 13.17 21.03
C LYS A 132 3.62 12.56 21.56
N ASP A 133 2.93 11.74 20.74
CA ASP A 133 1.69 11.05 21.12
C ASP A 133 1.51 9.79 20.25
N ILE A 134 2.40 8.83 20.42
CA ILE A 134 2.39 7.59 19.63
C ILE A 134 1.03 6.91 19.69
N ALA A 135 0.50 6.68 20.88
CA ALA A 135 -0.77 5.98 21.06
C ALA A 135 -1.94 6.71 20.39
N GLY A 136 -2.00 8.03 20.52
CA GLY A 136 -3.04 8.84 19.89
C GLY A 136 -2.94 8.85 18.37
N TYR A 137 -1.74 8.94 17.80
CA TYR A 137 -1.55 8.87 16.36
C TYR A 137 -1.82 7.48 15.79
N ILE A 138 -1.42 6.41 16.47
CA ILE A 138 -1.75 5.03 16.07
C ILE A 138 -3.26 4.84 16.06
N LYS A 139 -3.98 5.25 17.11
CA LYS A 139 -5.44 5.14 17.18
C LYS A 139 -6.13 5.83 16.00
N LYS A 140 -5.68 7.04 15.65
CA LYS A 140 -6.22 7.80 14.50
C LYS A 140 -5.88 7.13 13.17
N ALA A 141 -4.65 6.65 13.03
CA ALA A 141 -4.20 5.96 11.82
C ALA A 141 -4.96 4.64 11.60
N ASP A 142 -5.18 3.86 12.65
CA ASP A 142 -5.96 2.62 12.59
C ASP A 142 -7.41 2.88 12.16
N ALA A 143 -8.01 4.00 12.60
CA ALA A 143 -9.35 4.40 12.19
C ALA A 143 -9.42 4.85 10.71
N ASN A 144 -8.34 5.39 10.18
CA ASN A 144 -8.25 5.89 8.81
C ASN A 144 -7.84 4.82 7.80
N TRP A 145 -7.09 3.82 8.22
CA TRP A 145 -6.63 2.73 7.36
C TRP A 145 -7.67 1.61 7.22
N PRO A 146 -7.91 1.02 6.04
CA PRO A 146 -7.27 1.31 4.74
C PRO A 146 -7.97 2.40 3.91
N LYS A 147 -8.98 3.08 4.40
CA LYS A 147 -9.82 4.05 3.65
C LYS A 147 -9.01 5.13 2.93
N VAL A 148 -7.83 5.49 3.44
CA VAL A 148 -6.97 6.52 2.85
C VAL A 148 -6.39 6.13 1.49
N ILE A 149 -6.35 4.83 1.17
CA ILE A 149 -5.87 4.33 -0.12
C ILE A 149 -7.02 4.04 -1.11
N GLU A 150 -8.26 4.13 -0.66
CA GLU A 150 -9.46 3.90 -1.48
C GLU A 150 -9.96 5.19 -2.15
N LYS A 151 -9.31 6.33 -1.88
CA LYS A 151 -9.72 7.68 -2.34
C LYS A 151 -9.03 8.09 -3.63
#